data_7027cfa55544e89e802f3efdf0718177
#
_entry.id   7027cfa55544e89e802f3efdf0718177
#
_cell.length_a   1.000
_cell.length_b   1.000
_cell.length_c   1.000
_cell.angle_alpha   90.00
_cell.angle_beta   90.00
_cell.angle_gamma   90.00
#
_symmetry.space_group_name_H-M   'P 1'
#
loop_
_entity.id
_entity.type
_entity.pdbx_description
1 polymer ?
#
loop_
_entity_poly.entity_id
_entity_poly.type
_entity_poly.pdbx_seq_one_letter_code
_entity_poly.pdbx_strand_id
1 'polypeptide(L)'
;MLARVRSTNLAVPRPDPGAGRTTGIDKRPVDRLELFRPGPRYGDGPGVVGDHVGDARHHGGAQKAVYAFSREELDWWEGELGRGLPDGVYGENLTTEGLDLESLLLNQRVRVGDEVVLEVSVPRTPCATFQRHMGERAWVRRFAERGRCGTYLRVAVPGTVRPGDPVEVMEPPPHDVDMRTAFAAAMGDDVAARTVVDAGCLPAMYHERLVQRLSSRG
;
A
#
# COMPACT_ATOMS: atom_id res chain seq x y z
N MET A 1 -1.77 15.33 -16.68
CA MET A 1 -2.59 14.12 -16.99
C MET A 1 -3.58 13.97 -15.84
N LEU A 2 -4.83 13.59 -16.09
CA LEU A 2 -5.77 13.33 -15.00
C LEU A 2 -5.39 12.02 -14.31
N ALA A 3 -5.42 12.01 -12.97
CA ALA A 3 -5.13 10.82 -12.19
C ALA A 3 -6.18 9.72 -12.46
N ARG A 4 -5.72 8.49 -12.64
CA ARG A 4 -6.60 7.35 -12.93
C ARG A 4 -6.04 6.01 -12.46
N VAL A 5 -6.89 5.02 -12.39
CA VAL A 5 -6.51 3.61 -12.27
C VAL A 5 -6.00 3.14 -13.64
N ARG A 6 -4.73 2.80 -13.74
CA ARG A 6 -4.14 2.23 -14.96
C ARG A 6 -4.48 0.75 -15.09
N SER A 7 -4.36 0.01 -13.98
CA SER A 7 -4.61 -1.42 -13.94
C SER A 7 -5.23 -1.84 -12.61
N THR A 8 -6.13 -2.79 -12.67
CA THR A 8 -6.67 -3.53 -11.54
C THR A 8 -6.05 -4.91 -11.49
N ASN A 9 -5.49 -5.31 -10.33
CA ASN A 9 -4.67 -6.52 -10.24
C ASN A 9 -5.13 -7.43 -9.11
N LEU A 10 -5.21 -8.73 -9.42
CA LEU A 10 -5.64 -9.77 -8.50
C LEU A 10 -4.53 -10.80 -8.27
N ALA A 11 -4.42 -11.32 -7.05
CA ALA A 11 -3.40 -12.29 -6.71
C ALA A 11 -3.53 -13.59 -7.50
N VAL A 12 -2.40 -14.08 -7.98
CA VAL A 12 -2.20 -15.46 -8.42
C VAL A 12 -1.40 -16.17 -7.33
N PRO A 13 -2.07 -16.87 -6.40
CA PRO A 13 -1.41 -17.47 -5.24
C PRO A 13 -0.30 -18.43 -5.64
N ARG A 14 0.90 -18.28 -5.04
CA ARG A 14 2.06 -19.13 -5.31
C ARG A 14 2.75 -19.57 -4.03
N PRO A 15 3.39 -20.73 -4.00
CA PRO A 15 4.25 -21.11 -2.90
C PRO A 15 5.36 -20.07 -2.67
N ASP A 16 5.61 -19.71 -1.40
CA ASP A 16 6.81 -18.99 -0.96
C ASP A 16 7.65 -19.94 -0.10
N PRO A 17 8.60 -20.69 -0.70
CA PRO A 17 9.37 -21.70 0.04
C PRO A 17 10.16 -21.11 1.20
N GLY A 18 10.61 -19.85 1.07
CA GLY A 18 11.33 -19.14 2.12
C GLY A 18 10.48 -18.75 3.32
N ALA A 19 9.14 -18.80 3.19
CA ALA A 19 8.21 -18.52 4.29
C ALA A 19 7.35 -19.75 4.66
N GLY A 20 7.48 -20.87 3.94
CA GLY A 20 6.72 -22.09 4.19
C GLY A 20 5.19 -21.92 4.02
N ARG A 21 4.75 -21.00 3.19
CA ARG A 21 3.33 -20.70 2.95
C ARG A 21 3.07 -20.22 1.52
N THR A 22 1.80 -20.13 1.15
CA THR A 22 1.37 -19.46 -0.08
C THR A 22 1.40 -17.94 0.09
N THR A 23 1.82 -17.22 -0.95
CA THR A 23 1.79 -15.75 -1.00
C THR A 23 0.89 -15.27 -2.13
N GLY A 24 0.27 -14.09 -1.93
CA GLY A 24 -0.53 -13.37 -2.94
C GLY A 24 0.20 -12.16 -3.52
N ILE A 25 1.55 -12.13 -3.43
CA ILE A 25 2.31 -10.97 -3.92
C ILE A 25 2.38 -10.89 -5.44
N ASP A 26 2.33 -12.03 -6.15
CA ASP A 26 2.21 -12.05 -7.61
C ASP A 26 0.78 -11.68 -7.98
N LYS A 27 0.56 -10.43 -8.34
CA LYS A 27 -0.74 -9.96 -8.84
C LYS A 27 -0.67 -9.72 -10.33
N ARG A 28 -1.79 -9.94 -11.00
CA ARG A 28 -1.91 -9.80 -12.45
C ARG A 28 -3.12 -8.99 -12.84
N PRO A 29 -3.05 -8.25 -13.95
CA PRO A 29 -4.16 -7.48 -14.46
C PRO A 29 -5.43 -8.31 -14.65
N VAL A 30 -6.55 -7.72 -14.23
CA VAL A 30 -7.92 -8.23 -14.44
C VAL A 30 -8.82 -7.08 -14.87
N ASP A 31 -9.97 -7.40 -15.46
CA ASP A 31 -10.88 -6.38 -16.01
C ASP A 31 -11.54 -5.49 -14.95
N ARG A 32 -11.63 -5.96 -13.72
CA ARG A 32 -12.21 -5.21 -12.59
C ARG A 32 -11.86 -5.83 -11.25
N LEU A 33 -12.00 -5.04 -10.19
CA LEU A 33 -11.98 -5.50 -8.80
C LEU A 33 -13.30 -5.14 -8.12
N GLU A 34 -13.85 -6.06 -7.36
CA GLU A 34 -14.95 -5.83 -6.44
C GLU A 34 -14.38 -5.57 -5.05
N LEU A 35 -14.57 -4.36 -4.53
CA LEU A 35 -14.04 -3.92 -3.24
C LEU A 35 -15.11 -4.01 -2.16
N PHE A 36 -14.72 -4.49 -0.98
CA PHE A 36 -15.58 -4.55 0.20
C PHE A 36 -14.81 -4.17 1.47
N ARG A 37 -15.53 -3.93 2.56
CA ARG A 37 -14.94 -3.65 3.87
C ARG A 37 -14.62 -4.96 4.58
N PRO A 38 -13.35 -5.34 4.72
CA PRO A 38 -12.99 -6.49 5.57
C PRO A 38 -13.13 -6.10 7.04
N GLY A 39 -13.05 -7.11 7.92
CA GLY A 39 -13.01 -6.88 9.36
C GLY A 39 -11.82 -6.04 9.82
N PRO A 40 -11.83 -5.54 11.06
CA PRO A 40 -10.86 -4.54 11.52
C PRO A 40 -9.44 -5.07 11.79
N ARG A 41 -9.27 -6.38 11.98
CA ARG A 41 -8.01 -6.99 12.43
C ARG A 41 -7.21 -7.57 11.28
N TYR A 42 -5.90 -7.73 11.49
CA TYR A 42 -5.11 -8.61 10.64
C TYR A 42 -5.73 -10.01 10.59
N GLY A 43 -5.67 -10.63 9.41
CA GLY A 43 -6.27 -11.94 9.18
C GLY A 43 -7.75 -11.93 8.82
N ASP A 44 -8.44 -10.80 8.93
CA ASP A 44 -9.87 -10.68 8.55
C ASP A 44 -10.06 -10.63 7.01
N GLY A 45 -9.06 -11.03 6.26
CA GLY A 45 -9.10 -11.16 4.80
C GLY A 45 -8.68 -9.89 4.04
N PRO A 46 -8.65 -9.97 2.71
CA PRO A 46 -8.40 -8.83 1.83
C PRO A 46 -9.64 -7.93 1.75
N GLY A 47 -9.49 -6.71 1.21
CA GLY A 47 -10.62 -5.85 0.84
C GLY A 47 -11.07 -6.01 -0.61
N VAL A 48 -10.59 -7.04 -1.29
CA VAL A 48 -10.86 -7.34 -2.70
C VAL A 48 -11.38 -8.75 -2.82
N VAL A 49 -12.51 -8.93 -3.48
CA VAL A 49 -13.12 -10.27 -3.71
C VAL A 49 -12.16 -11.13 -4.52
N GLY A 50 -11.91 -12.34 -4.04
CA GLY A 50 -11.03 -13.32 -4.70
C GLY A 50 -9.53 -13.06 -4.54
N ASP A 51 -9.12 -11.99 -3.83
CA ASP A 51 -7.71 -11.75 -3.55
C ASP A 51 -7.17 -12.68 -2.44
N HIS A 52 -5.85 -12.82 -2.34
CA HIS A 52 -5.21 -13.74 -1.41
C HIS A 52 -4.25 -13.02 -0.46
N VAL A 53 -4.44 -13.25 0.84
CA VAL A 53 -3.55 -12.78 1.92
C VAL A 53 -2.72 -13.96 2.43
N GLY A 54 -1.44 -14.02 2.05
CA GLY A 54 -0.55 -15.12 2.42
C GLY A 54 -0.06 -15.09 3.87
N ASP A 55 -0.06 -13.93 4.53
CA ASP A 55 0.38 -13.76 5.92
C ASP A 55 -0.66 -13.03 6.75
N ALA A 56 -1.60 -13.77 7.27
CA ALA A 56 -2.69 -13.25 8.08
C ALA A 56 -2.25 -12.57 9.39
N ARG A 57 -1.00 -12.79 9.85
CA ARG A 57 -0.48 -12.13 11.06
C ARG A 57 -0.06 -10.68 10.83
N HIS A 58 0.21 -10.31 9.58
CA HIS A 58 0.75 -8.99 9.22
C HIS A 58 -0.03 -8.28 8.11
N HIS A 59 -0.97 -8.97 7.48
CA HIS A 59 -1.74 -8.46 6.34
C HIS A 59 -3.23 -8.79 6.47
N GLY A 60 -4.00 -8.15 5.60
CA GLY A 60 -5.46 -8.21 5.60
C GLY A 60 -6.08 -7.28 6.64
N GLY A 61 -7.39 -7.30 6.70
CA GLY A 61 -8.18 -6.40 7.53
C GLY A 61 -8.26 -4.97 7.01
N ALA A 62 -9.05 -4.15 7.70
CA ALA A 62 -9.43 -2.81 7.23
C ALA A 62 -8.23 -1.91 6.88
N GLN A 63 -7.12 -2.00 7.62
CA GLN A 63 -5.97 -1.10 7.42
C GLN A 63 -5.13 -1.44 6.19
N LYS A 64 -5.26 -2.63 5.65
CA LYS A 64 -4.54 -3.13 4.47
C LYS A 64 -5.49 -3.80 3.47
N ALA A 65 -6.67 -3.20 3.30
CA ALA A 65 -7.72 -3.75 2.47
C ALA A 65 -7.36 -3.76 0.98
N VAL A 66 -6.75 -2.67 0.50
CA VAL A 66 -6.31 -2.47 -0.89
C VAL A 66 -4.92 -1.88 -0.87
N TYR A 67 -4.05 -2.30 -1.76
CA TYR A 67 -2.73 -1.68 -1.96
C TYR A 67 -2.67 -1.00 -3.31
N ALA A 68 -2.22 0.26 -3.34
CA ALA A 68 -2.00 1.05 -4.54
C ALA A 68 -0.50 1.38 -4.71
N PHE A 69 -0.04 1.33 -5.98
CA PHE A 69 1.30 1.73 -6.37
C PHE A 69 1.26 2.48 -7.70
N SER A 70 2.13 3.47 -7.92
CA SER A 70 2.09 4.26 -9.13
C SER A 70 2.89 3.65 -10.28
N ARG A 71 2.41 3.82 -11.51
CA ARG A 71 3.12 3.40 -12.72
C ARG A 71 4.43 4.15 -12.86
N GLU A 72 4.45 5.43 -12.53
CA GLU A 72 5.65 6.28 -12.60
C GLU A 72 6.80 5.72 -11.74
N GLU A 73 6.48 5.14 -10.58
CA GLU A 73 7.49 4.49 -9.76
C GLU A 73 7.91 3.12 -10.30
N LEU A 74 6.99 2.37 -10.92
CA LEU A 74 7.37 1.15 -11.63
C LEU A 74 8.28 1.46 -12.82
N ASP A 75 7.99 2.51 -13.59
CA ASP A 75 8.82 2.97 -14.72
C ASP A 75 10.22 3.40 -14.26
N TRP A 76 10.30 4.12 -13.14
CA TRP A 76 11.58 4.47 -12.53
C TRP A 76 12.38 3.21 -12.15
N TRP A 77 11.73 2.23 -11.52
CA TRP A 77 12.38 0.97 -11.16
C TRP A 77 12.74 0.12 -12.37
N GLU A 78 11.97 0.17 -13.47
CA GLU A 78 12.36 -0.46 -14.74
C GLU A 78 13.71 0.06 -15.24
N GLY A 79 13.90 1.38 -15.16
CA GLY A 79 15.19 2.01 -15.49
C GLY A 79 16.34 1.54 -14.61
N GLU A 80 16.10 1.47 -13.30
CA GLU A 80 17.11 1.03 -12.31
C GLU A 80 17.46 -0.46 -12.39
N LEU A 81 16.51 -1.29 -12.80
CA LEU A 81 16.68 -2.75 -12.86
C LEU A 81 17.04 -3.26 -14.26
N GLY A 82 16.91 -2.41 -15.29
CA GLY A 82 17.15 -2.78 -16.69
C GLY A 82 16.19 -3.84 -17.21
N ARG A 83 14.98 -3.95 -16.63
CA ARG A 83 13.94 -4.91 -17.06
C ARG A 83 12.54 -4.38 -16.86
N GLY A 84 11.59 -4.86 -17.67
CA GLY A 84 10.18 -4.51 -17.54
C GLY A 84 9.58 -5.00 -16.22
N LEU A 85 8.68 -4.20 -15.66
CA LEU A 85 7.92 -4.47 -14.45
C LEU A 85 6.43 -4.36 -14.77
N PRO A 86 5.71 -5.49 -14.94
CA PRO A 86 4.29 -5.46 -15.23
C PRO A 86 3.49 -4.85 -14.05
N ASP A 87 2.34 -4.27 -14.37
CA ASP A 87 1.37 -3.82 -13.38
C ASP A 87 1.00 -5.00 -12.46
N GLY A 88 0.92 -4.76 -11.13
CA GLY A 88 0.65 -5.78 -10.13
C GLY A 88 1.90 -6.46 -9.54
N VAL A 89 3.09 -6.23 -10.12
CA VAL A 89 4.32 -6.94 -9.72
C VAL A 89 4.79 -6.64 -8.29
N TYR A 90 4.44 -5.48 -7.75
CA TYR A 90 4.76 -5.13 -6.34
C TYR A 90 3.70 -5.61 -5.35
N GLY A 91 2.71 -6.36 -5.82
CA GLY A 91 1.60 -6.88 -5.04
C GLY A 91 0.48 -5.86 -4.87
N GLU A 92 0.47 -4.80 -5.68
CA GLU A 92 -0.57 -3.80 -5.68
C GLU A 92 -1.85 -4.30 -6.37
N ASN A 93 -2.99 -3.97 -5.77
CA ASN A 93 -4.31 -4.19 -6.36
C ASN A 93 -4.63 -3.11 -7.41
N LEU A 94 -4.19 -1.88 -7.16
CA LEU A 94 -4.38 -0.75 -8.06
C LEU A 94 -3.02 -0.22 -8.51
N THR A 95 -2.72 -0.32 -9.80
CA THR A 95 -1.66 0.46 -10.40
C THR A 95 -2.28 1.78 -10.85
N THR A 96 -1.80 2.90 -10.30
CA THR A 96 -2.30 4.24 -10.63
C THR A 96 -1.36 4.96 -11.58
N GLU A 97 -1.84 5.99 -12.26
CA GLU A 97 -1.01 6.93 -13.01
C GLU A 97 -1.54 8.36 -12.86
N GLY A 98 -0.64 9.34 -12.93
CA GLY A 98 -0.98 10.76 -12.77
C GLY A 98 -1.26 11.17 -11.33
N LEU A 99 -0.94 10.33 -10.33
CA LEU A 99 -1.15 10.58 -8.90
C LEU A 99 0.13 10.31 -8.10
N ASP A 100 0.62 11.33 -7.39
CA ASP A 100 1.70 11.14 -6.40
C ASP A 100 1.13 10.55 -5.10
N LEU A 101 1.16 9.23 -4.99
CA LEU A 101 0.63 8.51 -3.82
C LEU A 101 1.35 8.87 -2.52
N GLU A 102 2.63 9.27 -2.59
CA GLU A 102 3.42 9.62 -1.42
C GLU A 102 3.10 11.01 -0.87
N SER A 103 2.45 11.87 -1.65
CA SER A 103 1.97 13.17 -1.20
C SER A 103 0.57 13.13 -0.55
N LEU A 104 -0.14 12.00 -0.66
CA LEU A 104 -1.43 11.84 -0.01
C LEU A 104 -1.27 11.83 1.51
N LEU A 105 -2.17 12.54 2.20
CA LEU A 105 -2.17 12.57 3.67
C LEU A 105 -2.82 11.31 4.25
N LEU A 106 -2.33 10.84 5.39
CA LEU A 106 -3.00 9.75 6.11
C LEU A 106 -4.46 10.14 6.40
N ASN A 107 -5.38 9.20 6.27
CA ASN A 107 -6.83 9.40 6.40
C ASN A 107 -7.46 10.30 5.32
N GLN A 108 -6.70 10.81 4.36
CA GLN A 108 -7.27 11.50 3.21
C GLN A 108 -8.06 10.51 2.35
N ARG A 109 -9.19 10.95 1.85
CA ARG A 109 -10.03 10.12 0.98
C ARG A 109 -9.73 10.40 -0.48
N VAL A 110 -9.89 9.35 -1.28
CA VAL A 110 -9.85 9.42 -2.73
C VAL A 110 -11.10 8.74 -3.28
N ARG A 111 -11.76 9.37 -4.23
CA ARG A 111 -12.84 8.77 -5.00
C ARG A 111 -12.25 8.08 -6.21
N VAL A 112 -12.69 6.87 -6.49
CA VAL A 112 -12.29 6.07 -7.65
C VAL A 112 -13.52 5.72 -8.46
N GLY A 113 -13.57 6.18 -9.71
CA GLY A 113 -14.78 6.11 -10.54
C GLY A 113 -15.94 6.87 -9.90
N ASP A 114 -17.16 6.39 -10.11
CA ASP A 114 -18.38 7.09 -9.67
C ASP A 114 -18.78 6.76 -8.22
N GLU A 115 -18.43 5.58 -7.71
CA GLU A 115 -19.00 5.02 -6.50
C GLU A 115 -18.00 4.81 -5.36
N VAL A 116 -16.81 4.32 -5.69
CA VAL A 116 -15.85 3.84 -4.68
C VAL A 116 -15.18 5.00 -3.97
N VAL A 117 -15.14 4.93 -2.64
CA VAL A 117 -14.30 5.84 -1.84
C VAL A 117 -13.30 5.02 -1.03
N LEU A 118 -12.04 5.31 -1.23
CA LEU A 118 -10.92 4.74 -0.48
C LEU A 118 -10.35 5.79 0.46
N GLU A 119 -9.71 5.34 1.54
CA GLU A 119 -9.09 6.23 2.52
C GLU A 119 -7.66 5.79 2.77
N VAL A 120 -6.72 6.72 2.65
CA VAL A 120 -5.28 6.49 2.87
C VAL A 120 -5.04 5.98 4.29
N SER A 121 -4.35 4.85 4.42
CA SER A 121 -4.21 4.17 5.70
C SER A 121 -2.77 4.15 6.22
N VAL A 122 -1.97 3.21 5.78
CA VAL A 122 -0.63 2.98 6.31
C VAL A 122 0.36 2.72 5.17
N PRO A 123 1.66 3.01 5.38
CA PRO A 123 2.69 2.73 4.38
C PRO A 123 2.92 1.23 4.23
N ARG A 124 3.36 0.84 3.05
CA ARG A 124 3.82 -0.50 2.76
C ARG A 124 5.29 -0.62 3.11
N THR A 125 5.61 -1.35 4.17
CA THR A 125 7.00 -1.67 4.51
C THR A 125 7.49 -2.87 3.72
N PRO A 126 8.71 -2.84 3.14
CA PRO A 126 9.26 -3.96 2.39
C PRO A 126 9.58 -5.15 3.33
N CYS A 127 9.45 -6.36 2.81
CA CYS A 127 9.64 -7.59 3.58
C CYS A 127 10.43 -8.65 2.81
N ALA A 128 10.81 -9.73 3.49
CA ALA A 128 11.56 -10.82 2.89
C ALA A 128 10.82 -11.53 1.72
N THR A 129 9.50 -11.66 1.82
CA THR A 129 8.68 -12.19 0.70
C THR A 129 8.80 -11.29 -0.53
N PHE A 130 8.75 -9.97 -0.34
CA PHE A 130 8.94 -9.02 -1.44
C PHE A 130 10.35 -9.11 -2.06
N GLN A 131 11.39 -9.23 -1.24
CA GLN A 131 12.75 -9.42 -1.74
C GLN A 131 12.88 -10.71 -2.56
N ARG A 132 12.34 -11.83 -2.08
CA ARG A 132 12.37 -13.09 -2.83
C ARG A 132 11.58 -13.00 -4.14
N HIS A 133 10.43 -12.35 -4.11
CA HIS A 133 9.59 -12.16 -5.29
C HIS A 133 10.30 -11.33 -6.37
N MET A 134 10.95 -10.25 -5.99
CA MET A 134 11.70 -9.41 -6.93
C MET A 134 12.98 -10.07 -7.44
N GLY A 135 13.57 -10.99 -6.67
CA GLY A 135 14.84 -11.66 -7.01
C GLY A 135 16.06 -10.73 -6.96
N GLU A 136 15.93 -9.55 -6.37
CA GLU A 136 16.95 -8.51 -6.37
C GLU A 136 17.77 -8.50 -5.08
N ARG A 137 19.09 -8.35 -5.24
CA ARG A 137 19.99 -8.22 -4.08
C ARG A 137 19.69 -6.93 -3.30
N ALA A 138 19.63 -7.05 -1.97
CA ALA A 138 19.39 -5.94 -1.05
C ALA A 138 18.10 -5.14 -1.35
N TRP A 139 17.09 -5.80 -1.94
CA TRP A 139 15.85 -5.18 -2.37
C TRP A 139 15.15 -4.38 -1.26
N VAL A 140 15.04 -4.97 -0.06
CA VAL A 140 14.42 -4.28 1.10
C VAL A 140 15.10 -2.94 1.37
N ARG A 141 16.44 -2.89 1.35
CA ARG A 141 17.18 -1.66 1.57
C ARG A 141 16.98 -0.66 0.43
N ARG A 142 17.16 -1.10 -0.83
CA ARG A 142 16.99 -0.23 -2.00
C ARG A 142 15.60 0.40 -2.06
N PHE A 143 14.57 -0.40 -1.79
CA PHE A 143 13.19 0.08 -1.75
C PHE A 143 12.95 1.08 -0.61
N ALA A 144 13.53 0.82 0.57
CA ALA A 144 13.44 1.74 1.71
C ALA A 144 14.17 3.07 1.42
N GLU A 145 15.37 3.02 0.83
CA GLU A 145 16.16 4.20 0.44
C GLU A 145 15.45 5.04 -0.63
N ARG A 146 14.70 4.43 -1.54
CA ARG A 146 13.88 5.14 -2.52
C ARG A 146 12.79 5.99 -1.86
N GLY A 147 12.24 5.54 -0.74
CA GLY A 147 11.27 6.30 0.06
C GLY A 147 9.88 6.42 -0.56
N ARG A 148 9.57 5.66 -1.64
CA ARG A 148 8.30 5.70 -2.35
C ARG A 148 7.67 4.31 -2.31
N CYS A 149 6.73 4.14 -1.40
CA CYS A 149 6.22 2.82 -1.03
C CYS A 149 4.80 2.52 -1.53
N GLY A 150 4.16 3.49 -2.21
CA GLY A 150 2.74 3.44 -2.45
C GLY A 150 1.95 3.53 -1.14
N THR A 151 0.70 3.12 -1.16
CA THR A 151 -0.15 3.22 0.05
C THR A 151 -1.10 2.05 0.19
N TYR A 152 -1.30 1.59 1.42
CA TYR A 152 -2.49 0.82 1.75
C TYR A 152 -3.69 1.76 1.92
N LEU A 153 -4.86 1.26 1.51
CA LEU A 153 -6.11 1.99 1.51
C LEU A 153 -7.18 1.17 2.25
N ARG A 154 -7.97 1.86 3.07
CA ARG A 154 -9.23 1.33 3.62
C ARG A 154 -10.35 1.52 2.62
N VAL A 155 -11.32 0.63 2.60
CA VAL A 155 -12.53 0.78 1.80
C VAL A 155 -13.57 1.55 2.61
N ALA A 156 -13.73 2.84 2.31
CA ALA A 156 -14.75 3.69 2.96
C ALA A 156 -16.15 3.52 2.32
N VAL A 157 -16.21 3.41 0.99
CA VAL A 157 -17.42 3.04 0.25
C VAL A 157 -17.07 1.90 -0.69
N PRO A 158 -17.69 0.71 -0.53
CA PRO A 158 -17.46 -0.43 -1.40
C PRO A 158 -18.01 -0.19 -2.82
N GLY A 159 -17.56 -1.01 -3.77
CA GLY A 159 -18.03 -0.97 -5.16
C GLY A 159 -17.02 -1.61 -6.11
N THR A 160 -17.22 -1.37 -7.40
CA THR A 160 -16.38 -1.92 -8.47
C THR A 160 -15.40 -0.88 -8.98
N VAL A 161 -14.14 -1.28 -9.14
CA VAL A 161 -13.07 -0.48 -9.78
C VAL A 161 -12.63 -1.14 -11.07
N ARG A 162 -12.43 -0.32 -12.12
CA ARG A 162 -11.96 -0.76 -13.44
C ARG A 162 -10.75 0.03 -13.91
N PRO A 163 -9.94 -0.52 -14.80
CA PRO A 163 -8.93 0.24 -15.52
C PRO A 163 -9.59 1.43 -16.25
N GLY A 164 -8.98 2.60 -16.15
CA GLY A 164 -9.50 3.85 -16.72
C GLY A 164 -10.33 4.69 -15.74
N ASP A 165 -10.78 4.15 -14.63
CA ASP A 165 -11.55 4.91 -13.63
C ASP A 165 -10.74 6.12 -13.14
N PRO A 166 -11.31 7.34 -13.14
CA PRO A 166 -10.65 8.52 -12.62
C PRO A 166 -10.41 8.40 -11.11
N VAL A 167 -9.33 9.00 -10.63
CA VAL A 167 -9.03 9.11 -9.20
C VAL A 167 -9.06 10.57 -8.81
N GLU A 168 -9.98 10.94 -7.93
CA GLU A 168 -10.16 12.28 -7.40
C GLU A 168 -9.72 12.34 -5.96
N VAL A 169 -8.77 13.21 -5.63
CA VAL A 169 -8.34 13.46 -4.25
C VAL A 169 -9.36 14.37 -3.59
N MET A 170 -9.89 13.94 -2.46
CA MET A 170 -10.91 14.66 -1.70
C MET A 170 -10.25 15.62 -0.68
N GLU A 171 -11.09 16.36 0.06
CA GLU A 171 -10.66 17.32 1.07
C GLU A 171 -9.61 16.72 2.03
N PRO A 172 -8.57 17.48 2.38
CA PRO A 172 -7.53 17.03 3.28
C PRO A 172 -8.05 16.86 4.72
N PRO A 173 -7.49 15.93 5.50
CA PRO A 173 -7.72 15.84 6.94
C PRO A 173 -7.04 17.01 7.67
N PRO A 174 -7.34 17.24 8.97
CA PRO A 174 -6.81 18.38 9.74
C PRO A 174 -5.37 18.17 10.24
N HIS A 175 -4.48 17.65 9.39
CA HIS A 175 -3.04 17.46 9.65
C HIS A 175 -2.28 17.37 8.33
N ASP A 176 -0.94 17.55 8.36
CA ASP A 176 -0.08 17.58 7.17
C ASP A 176 0.83 16.33 7.05
N VAL A 177 0.49 15.23 7.73
CA VAL A 177 1.28 13.99 7.67
C VAL A 177 0.97 13.25 6.38
N ASP A 178 1.91 13.28 5.44
CA ASP A 178 1.83 12.56 4.19
C ASP A 178 2.34 11.10 4.29
N MET A 179 2.13 10.33 3.24
CA MET A 179 2.56 8.93 3.18
C MET A 179 4.08 8.79 3.22
N ARG A 180 4.83 9.77 2.69
CA ARG A 180 6.30 9.79 2.73
C ARG A 180 6.80 9.89 4.18
N THR A 181 6.25 10.82 4.95
CA THR A 181 6.56 11.00 6.38
C THR A 181 6.19 9.74 7.17
N ALA A 182 5.02 9.16 6.91
CA ALA A 182 4.58 7.93 7.56
C ALA A 182 5.51 6.74 7.22
N PHE A 183 5.99 6.66 5.99
CA PHE A 183 6.94 5.62 5.58
C PHE A 183 8.30 5.81 6.24
N ALA A 184 8.86 7.02 6.25
CA ALA A 184 10.10 7.32 6.95
C ALA A 184 10.01 6.94 8.44
N ALA A 185 8.91 7.30 9.11
CA ALA A 185 8.61 6.90 10.48
C ALA A 185 8.61 5.37 10.63
N ALA A 186 7.96 4.65 9.75
CA ALA A 186 7.90 3.18 9.78
C ALA A 186 9.29 2.54 9.53
N MET A 187 10.14 3.19 8.74
CA MET A 187 11.51 2.71 8.43
C MET A 187 12.56 3.12 9.46
N GLY A 188 12.18 3.82 10.53
CA GLY A 188 13.05 4.05 11.68
C GLY A 188 13.52 5.49 11.89
N ASP A 189 13.03 6.44 11.10
CA ASP A 189 13.27 7.87 11.31
C ASP A 189 12.49 8.35 12.56
N ASP A 190 13.21 8.78 13.60
CA ASP A 190 12.61 9.18 14.86
C ASP A 190 12.01 10.60 14.82
N VAL A 191 12.47 11.47 13.90
CA VAL A 191 11.87 12.80 13.71
C VAL A 191 10.50 12.64 13.05
N ALA A 192 10.45 11.90 11.96
CA ALA A 192 9.19 11.56 11.28
C ALA A 192 8.23 10.81 12.23
N ALA A 193 8.75 9.90 13.07
CA ALA A 193 7.93 9.18 14.04
C ALA A 193 7.28 10.10 15.07
N ARG A 194 8.00 11.09 15.61
CA ARG A 194 7.40 12.10 16.51
C ARG A 194 6.30 12.89 15.81
N THR A 195 6.57 13.39 14.60
CA THR A 195 5.56 14.11 13.80
C THR A 195 4.28 13.29 13.63
N VAL A 196 4.42 12.00 13.29
CA VAL A 196 3.27 11.11 13.09
C VAL A 196 2.53 10.81 14.40
N VAL A 197 3.26 10.62 15.51
CA VAL A 197 2.68 10.39 16.84
C VAL A 197 1.92 11.62 17.31
N ASP A 198 2.51 12.82 17.19
CA ASP A 198 1.90 14.08 17.63
C ASP A 198 0.62 14.40 16.84
N ALA A 199 0.58 14.05 15.55
CA ALA A 199 -0.61 14.21 14.73
C ALA A 199 -1.74 13.22 15.07
N GLY A 200 -1.46 12.11 15.74
CA GLY A 200 -2.45 11.11 16.14
C GLY A 200 -3.21 10.45 14.98
N CYS A 201 -2.65 10.47 13.77
CA CYS A 201 -3.34 10.10 12.54
C CYS A 201 -3.24 8.61 12.15
N LEU A 202 -2.43 7.82 12.86
CA LEU A 202 -2.31 6.39 12.64
C LEU A 202 -3.38 5.59 13.39
N PRO A 203 -3.78 4.41 12.87
CA PRO A 203 -4.55 3.44 13.63
C PRO A 203 -3.83 3.05 14.93
N ALA A 204 -4.58 2.81 16.01
CA ALA A 204 -4.05 2.61 17.37
C ALA A 204 -2.83 1.67 17.43
N MET A 205 -2.93 0.49 16.81
CA MET A 205 -1.83 -0.49 16.81
C MET A 205 -0.51 0.05 16.22
N TYR A 206 -0.57 0.89 15.19
CA TYR A 206 0.63 1.48 14.57
C TYR A 206 1.15 2.64 15.38
N HIS A 207 0.24 3.46 15.92
CA HIS A 207 0.56 4.55 16.83
C HIS A 207 1.30 4.03 18.07
N GLU A 208 0.76 3.04 18.76
CA GLU A 208 1.35 2.43 19.94
C GLU A 208 2.76 1.87 19.68
N ARG A 209 2.99 1.23 18.52
CA ARG A 209 4.31 0.73 18.12
C ARG A 209 5.33 1.85 17.97
N LEU A 210 4.95 3.00 17.41
CA LEU A 210 5.84 4.15 17.28
C LEU A 210 6.15 4.75 18.65
N VAL A 211 5.14 4.92 19.51
CA VAL A 211 5.31 5.41 20.88
C VAL A 211 6.27 4.51 21.67
N GLN A 212 6.06 3.19 21.66
CA GLN A 212 6.94 2.22 22.34
C GLN A 212 8.39 2.31 21.82
N ARG A 213 8.57 2.41 20.49
CA ARG A 213 9.90 2.57 19.90
C ARG A 213 10.59 3.85 20.36
N LEU A 214 9.90 4.96 20.34
CA LEU A 214 10.46 6.26 20.78
C LEU A 214 10.84 6.24 22.25
N SER A 215 10.00 5.64 23.11
CA SER A 215 10.27 5.52 24.55
C SER A 215 11.45 4.60 24.88
N SER A 216 11.76 3.62 24.01
CA SER A 216 12.88 2.68 24.22
C SER A 216 14.25 3.24 23.81
N ARG A 217 14.28 4.38 23.13
CA ARG A 217 15.49 5.02 22.59
C ARG A 217 15.85 6.35 23.27
N GLY A 218 14.96 6.86 24.12
CA GLY A 218 15.20 8.04 24.97
C GLY A 218 15.60 7.63 26.38
#